data_fd2525a536062896a022d02e3f7288c0
#
_entry.id   fd2525a536062896a022d02e3f7288c0
#
_cell.length_a   1.000
_cell.length_b   1.000
_cell.length_c   1.000
_cell.angle_alpha   90.00
_cell.angle_beta   90.00
_cell.angle_gamma   90.00
#
_symmetry.space_group_name_H-M   'P 1'
#
loop_
_entity.id
_entity.type
_entity.pdbx_description
1 polymer ?
#
loop_
_entity_poly.entity_id
_entity_poly.type
_entity_poly.pdbx_seq_one_letter_code
_entity_poly.pdbx_strand_id
1 'polypeptide(L)'
;MLNSSPSALGGSIRTLLLLVLLAGIQPGVADPRVGSWTLTSAQSSLDPPNRLSIAPLHDGVHVVMSGESRLDFTANWSGHESSAPGNLGFNQIGLRRIGKREAEVKEKKDGTTVATIREKISNDGNELTTTTTAAGKAEQITVWTRSGGAKVANNLFAGDWTQDLSKTRLRQGLVLKIEPDGSGGIRFLGDFSYTARFDGKQYDLKNSRNDTVTLELVDPHTVDAIYRRDNQVTQKDRWVISADGQQMTLSTAGSLETGQRVTEKLLFKKQ
;
A
#
# COMPACT_ATOMS: atom_id res chain seq x y z
N MET A 1 -73.87 -47.19 -60.62
CA MET A 1 -74.46 -45.92 -60.65
C MET A 1 -73.74 -45.06 -59.62
N LEU A 2 -72.98 -44.21 -60.14
CA LEU A 2 -71.88 -43.54 -59.42
C LEU A 2 -72.25 -42.18 -58.95
N ASN A 3 -72.00 -41.87 -57.72
CA ASN A 3 -72.11 -40.55 -57.22
C ASN A 3 -70.80 -40.04 -56.59
N SER A 4 -70.19 -39.05 -57.23
CA SER A 4 -68.99 -38.44 -56.88
C SER A 4 -69.28 -37.11 -56.20
N SER A 5 -68.76 -36.90 -55.02
CA SER A 5 -68.78 -35.60 -54.30
C SER A 5 -67.35 -34.99 -54.26
N PRO A 6 -67.20 -33.69 -54.45
CA PRO A 6 -65.90 -33.06 -54.43
C PRO A 6 -65.47 -32.61 -53.03
N SER A 7 -64.20 -32.82 -52.74
CA SER A 7 -63.52 -32.45 -51.51
C SER A 7 -63.19 -30.97 -51.52
N ALA A 8 -63.53 -30.26 -50.46
CA ALA A 8 -63.09 -28.88 -50.20
C ALA A 8 -61.69 -28.89 -49.52
N LEU A 9 -60.70 -28.27 -50.16
CA LEU A 9 -59.40 -27.97 -49.61
C LEU A 9 -59.49 -26.73 -48.70
N GLY A 10 -59.43 -26.97 -47.38
CA GLY A 10 -59.22 -25.91 -46.39
C GLY A 10 -57.75 -25.69 -46.14
N GLY A 11 -57.18 -24.67 -46.72
CA GLY A 11 -55.82 -24.25 -46.48
C GLY A 11 -55.70 -23.51 -45.13
N SER A 12 -55.06 -24.14 -44.13
CA SER A 12 -54.64 -23.48 -42.90
C SER A 12 -53.35 -22.70 -43.13
N ILE A 13 -53.48 -21.39 -43.13
CA ILE A 13 -52.32 -20.49 -43.11
C ILE A 13 -51.77 -20.54 -41.69
N ARG A 14 -50.66 -21.25 -41.52
CA ARG A 14 -49.85 -21.20 -40.30
C ARG A 14 -49.02 -19.91 -40.32
N THR A 15 -49.46 -18.90 -39.56
CA THR A 15 -48.68 -17.69 -39.27
C THR A 15 -47.49 -18.08 -38.40
N LEU A 16 -46.30 -18.08 -38.99
CA LEU A 16 -45.06 -18.31 -38.28
C LEU A 16 -44.69 -17.04 -37.55
N LEU A 17 -44.96 -16.99 -36.25
CA LEU A 17 -44.56 -15.87 -35.37
C LEU A 17 -43.03 -15.96 -35.18
N LEU A 18 -42.28 -15.15 -35.91
CA LEU A 18 -40.85 -15.02 -35.75
C LEU A 18 -40.58 -14.24 -34.44
N LEU A 19 -40.30 -14.96 -33.36
CA LEU A 19 -39.86 -14.37 -32.08
C LEU A 19 -38.41 -13.89 -32.30
N VAL A 20 -38.23 -12.61 -32.62
CA VAL A 20 -36.94 -11.94 -32.59
C VAL A 20 -36.55 -11.79 -31.11
N LEU A 21 -35.74 -12.72 -30.62
CA LEU A 21 -35.02 -12.54 -29.34
C LEU A 21 -34.05 -11.37 -29.53
N LEU A 22 -34.47 -10.17 -29.17
CA LEU A 22 -33.58 -9.07 -28.86
C LEU A 22 -32.72 -9.53 -27.67
N ALA A 23 -31.57 -10.11 -27.97
CA ALA A 23 -30.50 -10.25 -27.00
C ALA A 23 -30.12 -8.83 -26.59
N GLY A 24 -30.74 -8.34 -25.52
CA GLY A 24 -30.38 -7.10 -24.88
C GLY A 24 -28.89 -7.17 -24.57
N ILE A 25 -28.10 -6.29 -25.19
CA ILE A 25 -26.73 -6.01 -24.77
C ILE A 25 -26.88 -5.50 -23.34
N GLN A 26 -26.70 -6.39 -22.39
CA GLN A 26 -26.56 -5.95 -20.99
C GLN A 26 -25.32 -5.07 -20.98
N PRO A 27 -25.41 -3.82 -20.48
CA PRO A 27 -24.22 -3.03 -20.25
C PRO A 27 -23.30 -3.88 -19.37
N GLY A 28 -22.13 -4.24 -19.87
CA GLY A 28 -21.17 -5.04 -19.15
C GLY A 28 -20.97 -4.40 -17.77
N VAL A 29 -21.19 -5.17 -16.72
CA VAL A 29 -20.97 -4.71 -15.34
C VAL A 29 -19.52 -4.22 -15.30
N ALA A 30 -19.32 -2.95 -15.04
CA ALA A 30 -17.98 -2.37 -14.97
C ALA A 30 -17.17 -3.15 -13.93
N ASP A 31 -15.93 -3.52 -14.28
CA ASP A 31 -15.07 -4.24 -13.36
C ASP A 31 -14.96 -3.46 -12.02
N PRO A 32 -15.42 -4.02 -10.89
CA PRO A 32 -15.48 -3.30 -9.62
C PRO A 32 -14.10 -2.86 -9.11
N ARG A 33 -13.03 -3.51 -9.58
CA ARG A 33 -11.63 -3.22 -9.21
C ARG A 33 -11.11 -1.96 -9.87
N VAL A 34 -11.62 -1.63 -11.06
CA VAL A 34 -11.14 -0.48 -11.86
C VAL A 34 -11.56 0.84 -11.20
N GLY A 35 -10.60 1.75 -11.07
CA GLY A 35 -10.81 3.09 -10.53
C GLY A 35 -9.59 3.66 -9.80
N SER A 36 -9.76 4.85 -9.26
CA SER A 36 -8.84 5.47 -8.30
C SER A 36 -9.27 5.16 -6.88
N TRP A 37 -8.33 4.75 -6.05
CA TRP A 37 -8.55 4.28 -4.70
C TRP A 37 -7.70 5.08 -3.71
N THR A 38 -8.31 5.80 -2.79
CA THR A 38 -7.59 6.59 -1.78
C THR A 38 -7.60 5.87 -0.44
N LEU A 39 -6.43 5.77 0.16
CA LEU A 39 -6.25 5.12 1.46
C LEU A 39 -6.99 5.86 2.57
N THR A 40 -7.70 5.12 3.40
CA THR A 40 -8.28 5.58 4.67
C THR A 40 -7.37 5.16 5.82
N SER A 41 -6.35 5.97 6.10
CA SER A 41 -5.30 5.65 7.08
C SER A 41 -5.84 5.31 8.47
N ALA A 42 -6.89 6.00 8.93
CA ALA A 42 -7.49 5.78 10.25
C ALA A 42 -8.14 4.39 10.44
N GLN A 43 -8.39 3.67 9.35
CA GLN A 43 -9.00 2.33 9.37
C GLN A 43 -8.03 1.25 8.90
N SER A 44 -6.78 1.63 8.67
CA SER A 44 -5.71 0.72 8.27
C SER A 44 -4.91 0.26 9.48
N SER A 45 -4.31 -0.92 9.41
CA SER A 45 -3.54 -1.51 10.51
C SER A 45 -2.27 -2.19 10.00
N LEU A 46 -1.29 -2.28 10.89
CA LEU A 46 0.00 -2.92 10.67
C LEU A 46 0.34 -3.76 11.92
N ASP A 47 0.77 -5.00 11.74
CA ASP A 47 1.16 -5.89 12.83
C ASP A 47 2.41 -6.68 12.44
N PRO A 48 3.49 -6.65 13.24
CA PRO A 48 3.66 -5.83 14.44
C PRO A 48 3.85 -4.34 14.11
N PRO A 49 3.54 -3.44 15.06
CA PRO A 49 3.84 -2.02 14.89
C PRO A 49 5.36 -1.81 14.81
N ASN A 50 5.76 -0.76 14.12
CA ASN A 50 7.17 -0.38 14.05
C ASN A 50 7.73 -0.09 15.44
N ARG A 51 9.00 -0.41 15.63
CA ARG A 51 9.76 -0.09 16.85
C ARG A 51 10.94 0.78 16.50
N LEU A 52 11.25 1.73 17.37
CA LEU A 52 12.36 2.65 17.23
C LEU A 52 13.15 2.66 18.54
N SER A 53 14.43 2.37 18.47
CA SER A 53 15.35 2.51 19.59
C SER A 53 16.34 3.63 19.30
N ILE A 54 16.47 4.57 20.23
CA ILE A 54 17.38 5.70 20.14
C ILE A 54 18.32 5.63 21.35
N ALA A 55 19.52 5.11 21.13
CA ALA A 55 20.55 5.03 22.15
C ALA A 55 21.38 6.31 22.16
N PRO A 56 21.63 6.94 23.32
CA PRO A 56 22.43 8.15 23.40
C PRO A 56 23.91 7.82 23.18
N LEU A 57 24.60 8.68 22.46
CA LEU A 57 26.06 8.74 22.33
C LEU A 57 26.56 10.08 22.88
N HIS A 58 27.88 10.24 23.03
CA HIS A 58 28.45 11.48 23.59
C HIS A 58 27.93 12.74 22.88
N ASP A 59 28.00 12.77 21.52
CA ASP A 59 27.59 13.92 20.71
C ASP A 59 26.46 13.60 19.73
N GLY A 60 25.75 12.50 19.95
CA GLY A 60 24.75 12.04 18.98
C GLY A 60 23.86 10.94 19.50
N VAL A 61 23.44 10.12 18.55
CA VAL A 61 22.56 8.96 18.80
C VAL A 61 22.92 7.81 17.88
N HIS A 62 22.68 6.59 18.33
CA HIS A 62 22.52 5.41 17.50
C HIS A 62 21.04 5.11 17.39
N VAL A 63 20.53 5.05 16.18
CA VAL A 63 19.12 4.84 15.88
C VAL A 63 18.93 3.50 15.19
N VAL A 64 18.07 2.67 15.76
CA VAL A 64 17.65 1.40 15.17
C VAL A 64 16.13 1.41 15.05
N MET A 65 15.61 1.24 13.85
CA MET A 65 14.19 1.03 13.60
C MET A 65 13.97 -0.37 13.03
N SER A 66 12.93 -1.00 13.50
CA SER A 66 12.47 -2.30 13.00
C SER A 66 10.95 -2.27 12.83
N GLY A 67 10.42 -3.07 11.93
CA GLY A 67 9.03 -3.10 11.56
C GLY A 67 8.89 -3.10 10.04
N GLU A 68 8.06 -2.32 9.48
CA GLU A 68 7.87 -2.15 8.04
C GLU A 68 9.15 -1.68 7.33
N SER A 69 9.95 -0.86 8.00
CA SER A 69 11.27 -0.41 7.53
C SER A 69 12.36 -0.78 8.52
N ARG A 70 13.53 -1.09 8.00
CA ARG A 70 14.73 -1.27 8.81
C ARG A 70 15.67 -0.11 8.60
N LEU A 71 15.96 0.61 9.69
CA LEU A 71 17.00 1.62 9.75
C LEU A 71 18.03 1.23 10.80
N ASP A 72 19.28 1.50 10.52
CA ASP A 72 20.36 1.34 11.48
C ASP A 72 21.45 2.35 11.11
N PHE A 73 21.61 3.40 11.93
CA PHE A 73 22.60 4.44 11.69
C PHE A 73 23.02 5.12 12.97
N THR A 74 24.20 5.73 12.91
CA THR A 74 24.73 6.63 13.95
C THR A 74 24.84 8.02 13.36
N ALA A 75 24.34 9.03 14.09
CA ALA A 75 24.45 10.43 13.69
C ALA A 75 24.72 11.32 14.91
N ASN A 76 25.46 12.43 14.70
CA ASN A 76 25.64 13.45 15.73
C ASN A 76 24.64 14.61 15.56
N TRP A 77 24.49 15.41 16.65
CA TRP A 77 23.53 16.51 16.66
C TRP A 77 23.98 17.77 15.91
N SER A 78 25.12 17.74 15.27
CA SER A 78 25.71 18.90 14.56
C SER A 78 25.03 19.23 13.23
N GLY A 79 24.25 18.32 12.69
CA GLY A 79 23.69 18.41 11.34
C GLY A 79 24.63 17.96 10.23
N HIS A 80 25.86 17.54 10.56
CA HIS A 80 26.76 16.93 9.59
C HIS A 80 26.21 15.58 9.11
N GLU A 81 26.49 15.26 7.88
CA GLU A 81 26.02 14.04 7.25
C GLU A 81 26.75 12.82 7.79
N SER A 82 25.98 11.82 8.16
CA SER A 82 26.44 10.49 8.55
C SER A 82 26.00 9.48 7.49
N SER A 83 26.80 8.45 7.29
CA SER A 83 26.46 7.35 6.38
C SER A 83 25.29 6.54 6.94
N ALA A 84 24.34 6.21 6.08
CA ALA A 84 23.16 5.37 6.41
C ALA A 84 22.98 4.30 5.33
N PRO A 85 23.88 3.29 5.26
CA PRO A 85 23.87 2.29 4.21
C PRO A 85 22.67 1.35 4.34
N GLY A 86 22.31 0.70 3.25
CA GLY A 86 21.27 -0.33 3.21
C GLY A 86 19.84 0.19 3.12
N ASN A 87 19.64 1.51 3.04
CA ASN A 87 18.32 2.11 2.82
C ASN A 87 18.06 2.30 1.33
N LEU A 88 16.79 2.15 0.92
CA LEU A 88 16.42 2.21 -0.48
C LEU A 88 16.41 3.62 -1.05
N GLY A 89 15.86 4.54 -0.29
CA GLY A 89 15.57 5.89 -0.73
C GLY A 89 16.68 6.90 -0.42
N PHE A 90 17.62 6.58 0.47
CA PHE A 90 18.69 7.47 0.92
C PHE A 90 19.93 6.70 1.37
N ASN A 91 21.07 7.38 1.47
CA ASN A 91 22.34 6.82 1.90
C ASN A 91 23.10 7.70 2.90
N GLN A 92 22.54 8.86 3.23
CA GLN A 92 23.12 9.81 4.20
C GLN A 92 22.02 10.40 5.06
N ILE A 93 22.36 10.69 6.32
CA ILE A 93 21.49 11.32 7.32
C ILE A 93 22.20 12.53 7.91
N GLY A 94 21.53 13.68 7.92
CA GLY A 94 21.91 14.84 8.73
C GLY A 94 20.95 14.98 9.90
N LEU A 95 21.44 14.94 11.15
CA LEU A 95 20.64 15.08 12.35
C LEU A 95 21.00 16.39 13.07
N ARG A 96 20.01 17.23 13.31
CA ARG A 96 20.20 18.51 13.98
C ARG A 96 19.17 18.73 15.10
N ARG A 97 19.65 19.07 16.29
CA ARG A 97 18.77 19.51 17.36
C ARG A 97 18.33 20.95 17.10
N ILE A 98 17.02 21.19 17.06
CA ILE A 98 16.44 22.53 16.88
C ILE A 98 16.10 23.14 18.25
N GLY A 99 15.75 22.31 19.20
CA GLY A 99 15.37 22.72 20.53
C GLY A 99 15.52 21.60 21.55
N LYS A 100 15.12 21.85 22.78
CA LYS A 100 15.17 20.84 23.87
C LYS A 100 14.34 19.60 23.54
N ARG A 101 13.25 19.78 22.80
CA ARG A 101 12.26 18.74 22.46
C ARG A 101 12.01 18.58 20.97
N GLU A 102 12.81 19.26 20.16
CA GLU A 102 12.65 19.26 18.72
C GLU A 102 13.96 18.97 18.01
N ALA A 103 13.90 18.13 16.99
CA ALA A 103 15.01 17.80 16.11
C ALA A 103 14.57 17.78 14.65
N GLU A 104 15.53 17.88 13.76
CA GLU A 104 15.35 17.76 12.32
C GLU A 104 16.30 16.69 11.81
N VAL A 105 15.76 15.76 11.04
CA VAL A 105 16.51 14.75 10.29
C VAL A 105 16.37 15.06 8.81
N LYS A 106 17.46 15.09 8.07
CA LYS A 106 17.46 15.17 6.61
C LYS A 106 17.98 13.87 6.05
N GLU A 107 17.13 13.20 5.30
CA GLU A 107 17.52 12.05 4.50
C GLU A 107 18.03 12.53 3.15
N LYS A 108 19.23 12.08 2.75
CA LYS A 108 19.84 12.47 1.50
C LYS A 108 20.22 11.26 0.65
N LYS A 109 20.05 11.42 -0.64
CA LYS A 109 20.53 10.49 -1.66
C LYS A 109 21.60 11.20 -2.48
N ASP A 110 22.83 10.72 -2.38
CA ASP A 110 23.98 11.27 -3.11
C ASP A 110 24.09 12.81 -2.98
N GLY A 111 23.99 13.29 -1.73
CA GLY A 111 24.05 14.71 -1.38
C GLY A 111 22.74 15.49 -1.55
N THR A 112 21.73 14.95 -2.26
CA THR A 112 20.44 15.61 -2.48
C THR A 112 19.44 15.23 -1.37
N THR A 113 18.82 16.22 -0.73
CA THR A 113 17.77 15.97 0.27
C THR A 113 16.53 15.37 -0.41
N VAL A 114 16.14 14.17 0.01
CA VAL A 114 14.97 13.44 -0.49
C VAL A 114 13.79 13.50 0.47
N ALA A 115 14.07 13.63 1.77
CA ALA A 115 13.07 13.86 2.79
C ALA A 115 13.61 14.70 3.95
N THR A 116 12.70 15.40 4.63
CA THR A 116 12.98 16.11 5.89
C THR A 116 11.97 15.60 6.92
N ILE A 117 12.48 15.19 8.08
CA ILE A 117 11.69 14.71 9.19
C ILE A 117 11.83 15.69 10.35
N ARG A 118 10.72 16.20 10.83
CA ARG A 118 10.66 16.95 12.08
C ARG A 118 10.21 16.04 13.19
N GLU A 119 10.98 16.03 14.26
CA GLU A 119 10.76 15.22 15.45
C GLU A 119 10.39 16.13 16.63
N LYS A 120 9.35 15.74 17.35
CA LYS A 120 8.88 16.51 18.52
C LYS A 120 8.51 15.57 19.66
N ILE A 121 9.11 15.81 20.84
CA ILE A 121 8.80 15.13 22.09
C ILE A 121 7.71 15.87 22.84
N SER A 122 6.69 15.17 23.33
CA SER A 122 5.63 15.69 24.19
C SER A 122 6.18 16.26 25.51
N ASN A 123 5.37 17.08 26.18
CA ASN A 123 5.77 17.72 27.44
C ASN A 123 6.12 16.72 28.55
N ASP A 124 5.41 15.63 28.62
CA ASP A 124 5.65 14.54 29.59
C ASP A 124 6.78 13.59 29.15
N GLY A 125 7.28 13.73 27.92
CA GLY A 125 8.36 12.88 27.35
C GLY A 125 7.92 11.47 26.99
N ASN A 126 6.63 11.18 26.88
CA ASN A 126 6.11 9.85 26.62
C ASN A 126 5.68 9.65 25.17
N GLU A 127 5.60 10.72 24.38
CA GLU A 127 5.23 10.66 22.98
C GLU A 127 6.29 11.36 22.12
N LEU A 128 6.65 10.73 21.00
CA LEU A 128 7.48 11.30 19.94
C LEU A 128 6.61 11.37 18.69
N THR A 129 6.43 12.55 18.15
CA THR A 129 5.79 12.74 16.84
C THR A 129 6.85 13.02 15.81
N THR A 130 6.82 12.27 14.70
CA THR A 130 7.66 12.51 13.53
C THR A 130 6.78 12.97 12.37
N THR A 131 7.14 14.07 11.74
CA THR A 131 6.47 14.62 10.56
C THR A 131 7.44 14.60 9.39
N THR A 132 7.19 13.73 8.43
CA THR A 132 8.05 13.55 7.24
C THR A 132 7.45 14.27 6.04
N THR A 133 8.26 15.11 5.40
CA THR A 133 7.95 15.78 4.15
C THR A 133 8.93 15.35 3.06
N ALA A 134 8.40 14.98 1.89
CA ALA A 134 9.19 14.64 0.70
C ALA A 134 8.54 15.27 -0.54
N ALA A 135 9.35 15.63 -1.52
CA ALA A 135 8.86 16.29 -2.72
C ALA A 135 7.82 15.42 -3.46
N GLY A 136 6.69 16.02 -3.81
CA GLY A 136 5.61 15.35 -4.55
C GLY A 136 4.82 14.31 -3.77
N LYS A 137 5.04 14.19 -2.44
CA LYS A 137 4.30 13.25 -1.58
C LYS A 137 3.52 13.99 -0.50
N ALA A 138 2.42 13.38 -0.05
CA ALA A 138 1.69 13.88 1.10
C ALA A 138 2.54 13.75 2.36
N GLU A 139 2.40 14.71 3.28
CA GLU A 139 3.04 14.69 4.58
C GLU A 139 2.66 13.42 5.35
N GLN A 140 3.65 12.75 5.92
CA GLN A 140 3.46 11.56 6.75
C GLN A 140 3.61 11.93 8.21
N ILE A 141 2.65 11.55 9.05
CA ILE A 141 2.69 11.76 10.49
C ILE A 141 2.75 10.40 11.18
N THR A 142 3.84 10.15 11.91
CA THR A 142 3.97 8.95 12.74
C THR A 142 4.07 9.37 14.20
N VAL A 143 3.29 8.71 15.03
CA VAL A 143 3.29 8.91 16.47
C VAL A 143 3.85 7.66 17.14
N TRP A 144 4.74 7.88 18.08
CA TRP A 144 5.43 6.85 18.84
C TRP A 144 5.18 7.03 20.31
N THR A 145 4.83 5.96 21.01
CA THR A 145 4.71 5.92 22.45
C THR A 145 5.97 5.30 23.04
N ARG A 146 6.52 5.93 24.09
CA ARG A 146 7.68 5.39 24.80
C ARG A 146 7.34 4.03 25.40
N SER A 147 8.05 3.00 25.00
CA SER A 147 7.86 1.63 25.48
C SER A 147 8.95 1.15 26.41
N GLY A 148 10.09 1.87 26.48
CA GLY A 148 11.22 1.52 27.33
C GLY A 148 12.33 2.57 27.34
N GLY A 149 13.43 2.24 28.01
CA GLY A 149 14.58 3.12 28.19
C GLY A 149 14.36 4.23 29.21
N ALA A 150 15.42 4.61 29.93
CA ALA A 150 15.37 5.71 30.89
C ALA A 150 15.26 7.06 30.15
N LYS A 151 14.47 7.97 30.71
CA LYS A 151 14.46 9.36 30.24
C LYS A 151 15.79 10.01 30.59
N VAL A 152 16.58 10.37 29.60
CA VAL A 152 17.88 11.02 29.76
C VAL A 152 17.66 12.53 29.71
N ALA A 153 17.97 13.23 30.79
CA ALA A 153 17.67 14.67 30.93
C ALA A 153 18.24 15.54 29.79
N ASN A 154 19.43 15.18 29.31
CA ASN A 154 20.09 15.92 28.22
C ASN A 154 19.77 15.38 26.82
N ASN A 155 19.03 14.26 26.74
CA ASN A 155 18.60 13.66 25.47
C ASN A 155 17.22 13.02 25.62
N LEU A 156 16.19 13.84 25.49
CA LEU A 156 14.79 13.39 25.63
C LEU A 156 14.34 12.43 24.53
N PHE A 157 15.05 12.37 23.40
CA PHE A 157 14.78 11.44 22.31
C PHE A 157 15.23 10.03 22.65
N ALA A 158 16.25 9.87 23.50
CA ALA A 158 16.75 8.56 23.90
C ALA A 158 15.66 7.69 24.55
N GLY A 159 15.64 6.43 24.18
CA GLY A 159 14.68 5.44 24.69
C GLY A 159 14.18 4.50 23.59
N ASP A 160 13.28 3.61 23.99
CA ASP A 160 12.59 2.69 23.09
C ASP A 160 11.17 3.20 22.87
N TRP A 161 10.76 3.14 21.63
CA TRP A 161 9.50 3.68 21.15
C TRP A 161 8.76 2.64 20.33
N THR A 162 7.46 2.55 20.52
CA THR A 162 6.56 1.71 19.70
C THR A 162 5.59 2.62 18.97
N GLN A 163 5.40 2.39 17.69
CA GLN A 163 4.47 3.15 16.87
C GLN A 163 3.05 3.04 17.43
N ASP A 164 2.42 4.17 17.67
CA ASP A 164 1.00 4.28 18.03
C ASP A 164 0.17 4.37 16.75
N LEU A 165 -0.32 3.23 16.30
CA LEU A 165 -1.11 3.16 15.07
C LEU A 165 -2.45 3.88 15.17
N SER A 166 -2.98 4.07 16.38
CA SER A 166 -4.23 4.81 16.57
C SER A 166 -4.10 6.31 16.31
N LYS A 167 -2.89 6.85 16.47
CA LYS A 167 -2.54 8.26 16.25
C LYS A 167 -1.75 8.48 14.96
N THR A 168 -1.12 7.45 14.44
CA THR A 168 -0.35 7.51 13.20
C THR A 168 -1.28 7.56 12.01
N ARG A 169 -0.96 8.41 11.04
CA ARG A 169 -1.62 8.43 9.73
C ARG A 169 -0.83 7.54 8.78
N LEU A 170 -1.07 6.23 8.88
CA LEU A 170 -0.38 5.21 8.09
C LEU A 170 -0.55 5.49 6.59
N ARG A 171 0.57 5.58 5.85
CA ARG A 171 0.62 5.82 4.39
C ARG A 171 -0.32 6.95 3.92
N GLN A 172 -0.40 8.03 4.67
CA GLN A 172 -1.28 9.17 4.35
C GLN A 172 -1.09 9.62 2.89
N GLY A 173 -2.21 9.80 2.19
CA GLY A 173 -2.21 10.26 0.81
C GLY A 173 -1.86 9.21 -0.24
N LEU A 174 -1.70 7.92 0.14
CA LEU A 174 -1.52 6.86 -0.84
C LEU A 174 -2.77 6.74 -1.72
N VAL A 175 -2.54 6.80 -3.02
CA VAL A 175 -3.55 6.58 -4.05
C VAL A 175 -3.10 5.43 -4.92
N LEU A 176 -3.99 4.46 -5.11
CA LEU A 176 -3.82 3.38 -6.08
C LEU A 176 -4.72 3.66 -7.27
N LYS A 177 -4.23 3.44 -8.47
CA LYS A 177 -5.03 3.52 -9.70
C LYS A 177 -5.00 2.16 -10.39
N ILE A 178 -6.17 1.62 -10.64
CA ILE A 178 -6.35 0.35 -11.35
C ILE A 178 -7.11 0.65 -12.63
N GLU A 179 -6.49 0.36 -13.76
CA GLU A 179 -7.03 0.60 -15.10
C GLU A 179 -7.13 -0.72 -15.86
N PRO A 180 -8.11 -0.87 -16.77
CA PRO A 180 -8.12 -2.02 -17.67
C PRO A 180 -6.91 -1.94 -18.62
N ASP A 181 -6.30 -3.09 -18.93
CA ASP A 181 -5.19 -3.19 -19.91
C ASP A 181 -5.67 -3.32 -21.35
N GLY A 182 -6.98 -3.40 -21.56
CA GLY A 182 -7.61 -3.62 -22.87
C GLY A 182 -7.58 -5.07 -23.36
N SER A 183 -7.01 -6.01 -22.60
CA SER A 183 -6.86 -7.42 -22.96
C SER A 183 -7.39 -8.40 -21.91
N GLY A 184 -8.23 -7.92 -20.98
CA GLY A 184 -8.82 -8.71 -19.90
C GLY A 184 -7.98 -8.76 -18.62
N GLY A 185 -6.93 -7.94 -18.55
CA GLY A 185 -6.12 -7.71 -17.36
C GLY A 185 -6.24 -6.30 -16.84
N ILE A 186 -5.32 -5.94 -15.96
CA ILE A 186 -5.26 -4.63 -15.34
C ILE A 186 -3.86 -4.02 -15.44
N ARG A 187 -3.81 -2.69 -15.39
CA ARG A 187 -2.63 -1.90 -15.08
C ARG A 187 -2.80 -1.33 -13.66
N PHE A 188 -1.92 -1.74 -12.76
CA PHE A 188 -1.85 -1.27 -11.38
C PHE A 188 -0.79 -0.17 -11.27
N LEU A 189 -1.15 0.95 -10.65
CA LEU A 189 -0.30 2.10 -10.41
C LEU A 189 -0.42 2.53 -8.95
N GLY A 190 0.72 2.62 -8.28
CA GLY A 190 0.86 3.04 -6.88
C GLY A 190 2.31 3.39 -6.60
N ASP A 191 2.84 3.01 -5.45
CA ASP A 191 4.28 3.15 -5.14
C ASP A 191 5.15 2.30 -6.09
N PHE A 192 4.60 1.23 -6.62
CA PHE A 192 5.12 0.41 -7.72
C PHE A 192 4.04 0.21 -8.79
N SER A 193 4.40 -0.37 -9.93
CA SER A 193 3.45 -0.58 -11.01
C SER A 193 3.68 -1.89 -11.76
N TYR A 194 2.61 -2.39 -12.35
CA TYR A 194 2.63 -3.56 -13.24
C TYR A 194 1.42 -3.58 -14.17
N THR A 195 1.51 -4.40 -15.23
CA THR A 195 0.38 -4.80 -16.07
C THR A 195 0.30 -6.32 -16.00
N ALA A 196 -0.84 -6.85 -15.58
CA ALA A 196 -1.02 -8.28 -15.36
C ALA A 196 -2.44 -8.74 -15.68
N ARG A 197 -2.59 -10.03 -16.02
CA ARG A 197 -3.87 -10.72 -16.15
C ARG A 197 -4.12 -11.62 -14.95
N PHE A 198 -5.36 -12.02 -14.78
CA PHE A 198 -5.78 -12.93 -13.70
C PHE A 198 -5.65 -14.40 -14.13
N ASP A 199 -4.53 -14.78 -14.73
CA ASP A 199 -4.28 -16.08 -15.36
C ASP A 199 -3.24 -16.92 -14.62
N GLY A 200 -2.81 -16.49 -13.44
CA GLY A 200 -1.83 -17.19 -12.61
C GLY A 200 -0.40 -17.14 -13.11
N LYS A 201 -0.11 -16.40 -14.19
CA LYS A 201 1.26 -16.22 -14.71
C LYS A 201 2.00 -15.12 -13.99
N GLN A 202 3.31 -15.13 -14.10
CA GLN A 202 4.18 -14.09 -13.55
C GLN A 202 4.28 -12.91 -14.51
N TYR A 203 4.18 -11.69 -13.97
CA TYR A 203 4.30 -10.42 -14.68
C TYR A 203 5.30 -9.52 -13.98
N ASP A 204 6.12 -8.81 -14.75
CA ASP A 204 7.18 -7.96 -14.22
C ASP A 204 6.64 -6.75 -13.45
N LEU A 205 7.31 -6.43 -12.36
CA LEU A 205 7.10 -5.23 -11.55
C LEU A 205 8.06 -4.12 -11.95
N LYS A 206 7.60 -2.87 -11.83
CA LYS A 206 8.43 -1.67 -11.99
C LYS A 206 8.43 -0.88 -10.67
N ASN A 207 9.57 -0.29 -10.33
CA ASN A 207 9.78 0.47 -9.11
C ASN A 207 9.50 -0.34 -7.84
N SER A 208 9.82 -1.62 -7.84
CA SER A 208 9.62 -2.56 -6.74
C SER A 208 10.92 -3.30 -6.45
N ARG A 209 11.06 -3.80 -5.22
CA ARG A 209 12.11 -4.78 -4.86
C ARG A 209 11.73 -6.20 -5.27
N ASN A 210 10.45 -6.46 -5.46
CA ASN A 210 10.00 -7.72 -6.02
C ASN A 210 10.13 -7.68 -7.54
N ASP A 211 10.40 -8.83 -8.14
CA ASP A 211 10.62 -8.95 -9.58
C ASP A 211 9.30 -9.14 -10.31
N THR A 212 8.46 -10.01 -9.77
CA THR A 212 7.21 -10.42 -10.43
C THR A 212 6.02 -10.47 -9.49
N VAL A 213 4.84 -10.34 -10.09
CA VAL A 213 3.54 -10.58 -9.48
C VAL A 213 2.74 -11.61 -10.26
N THR A 214 1.99 -12.44 -9.56
CA THR A 214 0.97 -13.34 -10.10
C THR A 214 -0.38 -12.90 -9.58
N LEU A 215 -1.40 -12.77 -10.44
CA LEU A 215 -2.76 -12.46 -10.02
C LEU A 215 -3.68 -13.65 -10.28
N GLU A 216 -4.53 -13.95 -9.30
CA GLU A 216 -5.61 -14.93 -9.40
C GLU A 216 -6.94 -14.29 -9.01
N LEU A 217 -7.94 -14.46 -9.83
CA LEU A 217 -9.31 -14.04 -9.53
C LEU A 217 -10.00 -15.14 -8.74
N VAL A 218 -10.22 -14.92 -7.44
CA VAL A 218 -10.90 -15.87 -6.56
C VAL A 218 -12.43 -15.83 -6.80
N ASP A 219 -12.95 -14.62 -6.94
CA ASP A 219 -14.34 -14.31 -7.31
C ASP A 219 -14.40 -12.90 -7.93
N PRO A 220 -15.56 -12.41 -8.42
CA PRO A 220 -15.64 -11.08 -9.05
C PRO A 220 -15.14 -9.91 -8.21
N HIS A 221 -15.10 -10.07 -6.89
CA HIS A 221 -14.71 -9.04 -5.92
C HIS A 221 -13.38 -9.34 -5.21
N THR A 222 -12.83 -10.54 -5.37
CA THR A 222 -11.64 -10.98 -4.62
C THR A 222 -10.49 -11.36 -5.55
N VAL A 223 -9.33 -10.78 -5.32
CA VAL A 223 -8.08 -11.08 -6.04
C VAL A 223 -7.01 -11.49 -5.05
N ASP A 224 -6.31 -12.57 -5.34
CA ASP A 224 -5.05 -12.92 -4.69
C ASP A 224 -3.88 -12.48 -5.57
N ALA A 225 -2.91 -11.80 -4.97
CA ALA A 225 -1.68 -11.37 -5.60
C ALA A 225 -0.48 -11.97 -4.87
N ILE A 226 0.43 -12.61 -5.60
CA ILE A 226 1.62 -13.25 -5.04
C ILE A 226 2.85 -12.59 -5.67
N TYR A 227 3.66 -11.98 -4.82
CA TYR A 227 4.90 -11.30 -5.23
C TYR A 227 6.10 -12.18 -4.98
N ARG A 228 7.07 -12.10 -5.89
CA ARG A 228 8.30 -12.89 -5.82
C ARG A 228 9.52 -12.04 -6.07
N ARG A 229 10.61 -12.44 -5.42
CA ARG A 229 11.98 -11.97 -5.67
C ARG A 229 12.86 -13.19 -5.82
N ASP A 230 13.70 -13.24 -6.85
CA ASP A 230 14.56 -14.39 -7.14
C ASP A 230 13.76 -15.72 -7.14
N ASN A 231 12.55 -15.71 -7.71
CA ASN A 231 11.56 -16.79 -7.70
C ASN A 231 11.04 -17.22 -6.31
N GLN A 232 11.46 -16.58 -5.22
CA GLN A 232 10.96 -16.85 -3.88
C GLN A 232 9.75 -15.97 -3.56
N VAL A 233 8.70 -16.56 -2.99
CA VAL A 233 7.53 -15.80 -2.53
C VAL A 233 7.93 -14.92 -1.35
N THR A 234 7.78 -13.61 -1.52
CA THR A 234 8.09 -12.62 -0.49
C THR A 234 6.84 -12.04 0.16
N GLN A 235 5.73 -11.96 -0.59
CA GLN A 235 4.52 -11.30 -0.15
C GLN A 235 3.29 -11.95 -0.80
N LYS A 236 2.20 -12.00 -0.05
CA LYS A 236 0.86 -12.38 -0.52
C LYS A 236 -0.11 -11.30 -0.12
N ASP A 237 -0.83 -10.80 -1.10
CA ASP A 237 -1.90 -9.83 -0.89
C ASP A 237 -3.25 -10.45 -1.26
N ARG A 238 -4.27 -10.07 -0.52
CA ARG A 238 -5.67 -10.32 -0.90
C ARG A 238 -6.40 -8.99 -0.98
N TRP A 239 -6.99 -8.71 -2.13
CA TRP A 239 -7.87 -7.58 -2.34
C TRP A 239 -9.31 -8.05 -2.24
N VAL A 240 -10.11 -7.34 -1.47
CA VAL A 240 -11.54 -7.59 -1.37
C VAL A 240 -12.27 -6.28 -1.66
N ILE A 241 -13.05 -6.27 -2.72
CA ILE A 241 -13.88 -5.13 -3.11
C ILE A 241 -15.27 -5.31 -2.49
N SER A 242 -15.81 -4.27 -1.87
CA SER A 242 -17.19 -4.31 -1.33
C SER A 242 -18.22 -4.53 -2.44
N ALA A 243 -19.39 -5.06 -2.07
CA ALA A 243 -20.44 -5.38 -3.03
C ALA A 243 -20.95 -4.14 -3.81
N ASP A 244 -20.87 -2.95 -3.20
CA ASP A 244 -21.20 -1.68 -3.84
C ASP A 244 -20.06 -1.11 -4.70
N GLY A 245 -18.90 -1.78 -4.71
CA GLY A 245 -17.71 -1.35 -5.45
C GLY A 245 -17.05 -0.08 -4.92
N GLN A 246 -17.39 0.40 -3.71
CA GLN A 246 -16.91 1.68 -3.18
C GLN A 246 -15.74 1.54 -2.20
N GLN A 247 -15.50 0.34 -1.69
CA GLN A 247 -14.40 0.09 -0.76
C GLN A 247 -13.54 -1.07 -1.24
N MET A 248 -12.24 -0.98 -1.01
CA MET A 248 -11.30 -2.07 -1.22
C MET A 248 -10.49 -2.28 0.05
N THR A 249 -10.48 -3.50 0.56
CA THR A 249 -9.56 -3.94 1.60
C THR A 249 -8.42 -4.70 0.95
N LEU A 250 -7.20 -4.26 1.20
CA LEU A 250 -5.98 -4.95 0.82
C LEU A 250 -5.36 -5.52 2.09
N SER A 251 -5.27 -6.84 2.17
CA SER A 251 -4.62 -7.54 3.28
C SER A 251 -3.33 -8.16 2.77
N THR A 252 -2.22 -7.79 3.40
CA THR A 252 -0.88 -8.29 3.08
C THR A 252 -0.38 -9.22 4.16
N ALA A 253 0.19 -10.33 3.78
CA ALA A 253 0.91 -11.23 4.66
C ALA A 253 2.24 -11.64 4.01
N GLY A 254 3.33 -11.58 4.78
CA GLY A 254 4.65 -11.99 4.30
C GLY A 254 5.75 -11.01 4.63
N SER A 255 6.78 -10.98 3.79
CA SER A 255 7.84 -9.98 3.89
C SER A 255 7.49 -8.84 2.97
N LEU A 256 7.32 -7.63 3.52
CA LEU A 256 7.23 -6.42 2.71
C LEU A 256 8.52 -6.21 1.91
N GLU A 257 8.50 -5.28 0.96
CA GLU A 257 9.69 -4.91 0.18
C GLU A 257 10.91 -4.55 1.04
N THR A 258 10.68 -4.12 2.26
CA THR A 258 11.73 -3.84 3.26
C THR A 258 12.39 -5.09 3.84
N GLY A 259 11.92 -6.30 3.48
CA GLY A 259 12.43 -7.58 3.98
C GLY A 259 11.84 -8.03 5.31
N GLN A 260 10.90 -7.26 5.88
CA GLN A 260 10.31 -7.58 7.17
C GLN A 260 9.00 -8.36 7.04
N ARG A 261 8.80 -9.30 7.94
CA ARG A 261 7.52 -10.04 8.04
C ARG A 261 6.52 -9.18 8.79
N VAL A 262 5.45 -8.81 8.09
CA VAL A 262 4.35 -8.03 8.63
C VAL A 262 3.03 -8.56 8.10
N THR A 263 1.98 -8.28 8.84
CA THR A 263 0.60 -8.34 8.37
C THR A 263 0.08 -6.92 8.31
N GLU A 264 -0.35 -6.51 7.14
CA GLU A 264 -0.90 -5.18 6.92
C GLU A 264 -2.33 -5.30 6.40
N LYS A 265 -3.21 -4.43 6.87
CA LYS A 265 -4.55 -4.27 6.34
C LYS A 265 -4.76 -2.81 5.98
N LEU A 266 -4.95 -2.53 4.71
CA LEU A 266 -5.18 -1.21 4.17
C LEU A 266 -6.62 -1.11 3.68
N LEU A 267 -7.31 -0.06 4.07
CA LEU A 267 -8.67 0.23 3.60
C LEU A 267 -8.64 1.42 2.66
N PHE A 268 -9.17 1.23 1.47
CA PHE A 268 -9.29 2.25 0.43
C PHE A 268 -10.74 2.57 0.15
N LYS A 269 -10.98 3.83 -0.24
CA LYS A 269 -12.26 4.29 -0.80
C LYS A 269 -12.08 4.67 -2.26
N LYS A 270 -13.05 4.31 -3.09
CA LYS A 270 -13.11 4.71 -4.49
C LYS A 270 -13.39 6.20 -4.59
N GLN A 271 -12.70 6.86 -5.53
CA GLN A 271 -12.91 8.27 -5.85
C GLN A 271 -13.87 8.44 -7.01
#